data_e244983f82e3916a2155742b729e904d
#
_entry.id   e244983f82e3916a2155742b729e904d
#
_cell.length_a   1.000
_cell.length_b   1.000
_cell.length_c   1.000
_cell.angle_alpha   90.00
_cell.angle_beta   90.00
_cell.angle_gamma   90.00
#
_symmetry.space_group_name_H-M   'P 1'
#
loop_
_entity.id
_entity.type
_entity.pdbx_description
1 polymer ?
#
loop_
_entity_poly.entity_id
_entity_poly.type
_entity_poly.pdbx_seq_one_letter_code
_entity_poly.pdbx_strand_id
1 'polypeptide(L)'
;MKKILFPTDFSEKANNAFIYALKWAEKYEAQIITLHVYDLPIIDMSYVDVPIYQAEVYQSLELNSFENFKDQIPVLREIAAKHSLEHIPISNVLLSGDLVSNIIQLVESENINFVIMGTSRASGFKEMFLGTNTASVMTGSDACIIGIPDDSHFRDIKRICYTTQFSDEEQEALRKLLPIAEKFNAEIECIYIQTDENEVKDVIVANWKLLFEPHKVSFNTIKSNNVEDSILNFIKDNNIDVLAVAKHKRGFWDSLFHASLTKKLAMNIH
;
A
#
# COMPACT_ATOMS: atom_id res chain seq x y z
N MET A 1 3.78 -5.51 -19.97
CA MET A 1 3.32 -4.25 -19.36
C MET A 1 3.11 -4.52 -17.89
N LYS A 2 3.57 -3.64 -17.00
CA LYS A 2 3.32 -3.78 -15.56
C LYS A 2 1.85 -3.56 -15.24
N LYS A 3 1.38 -4.16 -14.15
CA LYS A 3 -0.01 -4.06 -13.70
C LYS A 3 -0.06 -3.47 -12.29
N ILE A 4 -0.97 -2.53 -12.10
CA ILE A 4 -1.30 -1.91 -10.81
C ILE A 4 -2.73 -2.29 -10.46
N LEU A 5 -2.93 -2.92 -9.31
CA LEU A 5 -4.26 -3.15 -8.74
C LEU A 5 -4.61 -1.96 -7.85
N PHE A 6 -5.80 -1.42 -8.06
CA PHE A 6 -6.35 -0.32 -7.30
C PHE A 6 -7.71 -0.72 -6.71
N PRO A 7 -7.74 -1.23 -5.47
CA PRO A 7 -8.98 -1.45 -4.74
C PRO A 7 -9.67 -0.12 -4.42
N THR A 8 -10.98 -0.02 -4.67
CA THR A 8 -11.74 1.21 -4.48
C THR A 8 -13.15 0.95 -3.98
N ASP A 9 -13.60 1.79 -3.06
CA ASP A 9 -15.00 1.95 -2.64
C ASP A 9 -15.65 3.18 -3.27
N PHE A 10 -14.93 3.86 -4.18
CA PHE A 10 -15.31 5.10 -4.85
C PHE A 10 -15.52 6.29 -3.91
N SER A 11 -15.13 6.21 -2.66
CA SER A 11 -15.14 7.35 -1.75
C SER A 11 -14.18 8.45 -2.24
N GLU A 12 -14.37 9.69 -1.75
CA GLU A 12 -13.44 10.79 -2.04
C GLU A 12 -11.99 10.45 -1.64
N LYS A 13 -11.82 9.69 -0.57
CA LYS A 13 -10.52 9.22 -0.10
C LYS A 13 -9.88 8.23 -1.09
N ALA A 14 -10.67 7.27 -1.58
CA ALA A 14 -10.22 6.35 -2.62
C ALA A 14 -9.89 7.13 -3.91
N ASN A 15 -10.70 8.11 -4.28
CA ASN A 15 -10.46 8.95 -5.45
C ASN A 15 -9.15 9.75 -5.33
N ASN A 16 -8.78 10.22 -4.13
CA ASN A 16 -7.48 10.83 -3.89
C ASN A 16 -6.33 9.80 -4.07
N ALA A 17 -6.48 8.59 -3.55
CA ALA A 17 -5.49 7.52 -3.74
C ALA A 17 -5.38 7.10 -5.21
N PHE A 18 -6.44 7.22 -5.99
CA PHE A 18 -6.43 6.93 -7.43
C PHE A 18 -5.48 7.84 -8.22
N ILE A 19 -5.31 9.10 -7.80
CA ILE A 19 -4.35 10.01 -8.42
C ILE A 19 -2.91 9.46 -8.29
N TYR A 20 -2.59 8.86 -7.15
CA TYR A 20 -1.29 8.19 -6.96
C TYR A 20 -1.14 6.98 -7.89
N ALA A 21 -2.20 6.16 -8.03
CA ALA A 21 -2.18 5.03 -8.95
C ALA A 21 -1.95 5.46 -10.40
N LEU A 22 -2.60 6.55 -10.84
CA LEU A 22 -2.41 7.15 -12.17
C LEU A 22 -0.96 7.63 -12.36
N LYS A 23 -0.41 8.38 -11.39
CA LYS A 23 0.96 8.89 -11.46
C LYS A 23 2.00 7.76 -11.42
N TRP A 24 1.71 6.70 -10.69
CA TRP A 24 2.54 5.49 -10.69
C TRP A 24 2.48 4.78 -12.04
N ALA A 25 1.27 4.64 -12.59
CA ALA A 25 1.07 4.03 -13.91
C ALA A 25 1.76 4.79 -15.03
N GLU A 26 1.74 6.13 -15.00
CA GLU A 26 2.48 6.99 -15.93
C GLU A 26 3.98 6.70 -15.86
N LYS A 27 4.56 6.67 -14.65
CA LYS A 27 5.99 6.41 -14.44
C LYS A 27 6.43 5.02 -14.93
N TYR A 28 5.58 4.02 -14.75
CA TYR A 28 5.91 2.61 -15.06
C TYR A 28 5.38 2.14 -16.41
N GLU A 29 4.69 2.98 -17.18
CA GLU A 29 3.96 2.59 -18.40
C GLU A 29 3.07 1.35 -18.12
N ALA A 30 2.35 1.42 -16.99
CA ALA A 30 1.54 0.34 -16.48
C ALA A 30 0.06 0.52 -16.82
N GLN A 31 -0.69 -0.58 -16.80
CA GLN A 31 -2.15 -0.52 -16.77
C GLN A 31 -2.65 -0.56 -15.33
N ILE A 32 -3.80 0.06 -15.10
CA ILE A 32 -4.51 -0.01 -13.82
C ILE A 32 -5.66 -1.00 -13.95
N ILE A 33 -5.79 -1.87 -12.95
CA ILE A 33 -6.97 -2.71 -12.74
C ILE A 33 -7.66 -2.18 -11.49
N THR A 34 -8.82 -1.55 -11.66
CA THR A 34 -9.63 -1.13 -10.51
C THR A 34 -10.44 -2.32 -10.01
N LEU A 35 -10.47 -2.52 -8.70
CA LEU A 35 -11.22 -3.58 -8.04
C LEU A 35 -12.24 -2.97 -7.10
N HIS A 36 -13.51 -3.28 -7.31
CA HIS A 36 -14.55 -3.05 -6.31
C HIS A 36 -15.06 -4.39 -5.80
N VAL A 37 -15.17 -4.54 -4.48
CA VAL A 37 -15.70 -5.74 -3.85
C VAL A 37 -16.96 -5.36 -3.08
N TYR A 38 -18.06 -6.05 -3.37
CA TYR A 38 -19.31 -5.87 -2.67
C TYR A 38 -19.59 -7.02 -1.70
N ASP A 39 -20.18 -6.68 -0.56
CA ASP A 39 -20.52 -7.67 0.46
C ASP A 39 -21.73 -8.50 0.04
N LEU A 40 -21.64 -9.80 0.23
CA LEU A 40 -22.80 -10.67 0.18
C LEU A 40 -23.41 -10.76 1.58
N PRO A 41 -24.68 -10.35 1.76
CA PRO A 41 -25.32 -10.45 3.06
C PRO A 41 -25.44 -11.92 3.48
N ILE A 42 -25.15 -12.18 4.75
CA ILE A 42 -25.44 -13.47 5.37
C ILE A 42 -26.96 -13.50 5.57
N ILE A 43 -27.67 -14.26 4.75
CA ILE A 43 -29.09 -14.47 4.93
C ILE A 43 -29.26 -15.55 5.99
N ASP A 44 -29.84 -15.20 7.15
CA ASP A 44 -30.14 -16.17 8.19
C ASP A 44 -31.20 -17.16 7.69
N MET A 45 -30.76 -18.38 7.44
CA MET A 45 -31.53 -19.47 6.88
C MET A 45 -32.61 -20.02 7.83
N SER A 46 -32.61 -19.61 9.09
CA SER A 46 -33.50 -20.15 10.13
C SER A 46 -34.99 -19.79 9.92
N TYR A 47 -35.27 -18.82 9.05
CA TYR A 47 -36.63 -18.26 8.86
C TYR A 47 -37.14 -18.28 7.42
N VAL A 48 -36.40 -18.85 6.46
CA VAL A 48 -36.79 -18.80 5.03
C VAL A 48 -36.93 -20.20 4.48
N ASP A 49 -38.16 -20.64 4.32
CA ASP A 49 -38.52 -21.98 3.81
C ASP A 49 -38.46 -22.10 2.26
N VAL A 50 -37.96 -21.08 1.55
CA VAL A 50 -38.05 -21.05 0.09
C VAL A 50 -36.67 -20.78 -0.57
N PRO A 51 -35.99 -21.80 -1.09
CA PRO A 51 -34.70 -21.65 -1.81
C PRO A 51 -34.74 -20.66 -3.01
N ILE A 52 -35.93 -20.51 -3.62
CA ILE A 52 -36.12 -19.64 -4.80
C ILE A 52 -35.95 -18.15 -4.41
N TYR A 53 -36.44 -17.76 -3.25
CA TYR A 53 -36.33 -16.38 -2.77
C TYR A 53 -34.88 -15.92 -2.53
N GLN A 54 -34.02 -16.83 -2.11
CA GLN A 54 -32.61 -16.55 -1.91
C GLN A 54 -31.88 -16.25 -3.23
N ALA A 55 -32.13 -17.04 -4.26
CA ALA A 55 -31.53 -16.84 -5.58
C ALA A 55 -31.93 -15.48 -6.16
N GLU A 56 -33.18 -15.07 -6.01
CA GLU A 56 -33.68 -13.77 -6.47
C GLU A 56 -33.05 -12.60 -5.70
N VAL A 57 -32.87 -12.74 -4.38
CA VAL A 57 -32.21 -11.71 -3.55
C VAL A 57 -30.74 -11.55 -3.95
N TYR A 58 -29.99 -12.65 -4.08
CA TYR A 58 -28.59 -12.59 -4.52
C TYR A 58 -28.46 -12.01 -5.92
N GLN A 59 -29.32 -12.41 -6.85
CA GLN A 59 -29.33 -11.88 -8.21
C GLN A 59 -29.64 -10.37 -8.25
N SER A 60 -30.58 -9.90 -7.42
CA SER A 60 -30.90 -8.48 -7.35
C SER A 60 -29.77 -7.65 -6.75
N LEU A 61 -29.07 -8.19 -5.74
CA LEU A 61 -27.90 -7.54 -5.13
C LEU A 61 -26.72 -7.47 -6.10
N GLU A 62 -26.45 -8.53 -6.84
CA GLU A 62 -25.42 -8.55 -7.87
C GLU A 62 -25.70 -7.52 -8.95
N LEU A 63 -26.95 -7.46 -9.44
CA LEU A 63 -27.37 -6.50 -10.46
C LEU A 63 -27.22 -5.05 -9.96
N ASN A 64 -27.71 -4.75 -8.77
CA ASN A 64 -27.60 -3.43 -8.16
C ASN A 64 -26.13 -3.03 -7.95
N SER A 65 -25.29 -3.96 -7.50
CA SER A 65 -23.87 -3.71 -7.31
C SER A 65 -23.16 -3.44 -8.63
N PHE A 66 -23.56 -4.16 -9.69
CA PHE A 66 -23.05 -3.94 -11.04
C PHE A 66 -23.46 -2.58 -11.61
N GLU A 67 -24.72 -2.18 -11.46
CA GLU A 67 -25.20 -0.88 -11.93
C GLU A 67 -24.49 0.27 -11.19
N ASN A 68 -24.40 0.20 -9.86
CA ASN A 68 -23.69 1.18 -9.06
C ASN A 68 -22.22 1.27 -9.48
N PHE A 69 -21.55 0.14 -9.66
CA PHE A 69 -20.17 0.09 -10.13
C PHE A 69 -20.00 0.75 -11.50
N LYS A 70 -20.87 0.43 -12.45
CA LYS A 70 -20.86 1.00 -13.79
C LYS A 70 -20.97 2.53 -13.77
N ASP A 71 -21.82 3.07 -12.88
CA ASP A 71 -22.05 4.51 -12.76
C ASP A 71 -20.84 5.24 -12.15
N GLN A 72 -19.97 4.55 -11.40
CA GLN A 72 -18.76 5.12 -10.81
C GLN A 72 -17.54 5.12 -11.75
N ILE A 73 -17.53 4.28 -12.79
CA ILE A 73 -16.41 4.22 -13.75
C ILE A 73 -16.13 5.57 -14.43
N PRO A 74 -17.14 6.35 -14.86
CA PRO A 74 -16.92 7.67 -15.43
C PRO A 74 -16.19 8.63 -14.51
N VAL A 75 -16.42 8.56 -13.18
CA VAL A 75 -15.76 9.41 -12.18
C VAL A 75 -14.24 9.19 -12.21
N LEU A 76 -13.80 7.93 -12.26
CA LEU A 76 -12.37 7.62 -12.34
C LEU A 76 -11.75 8.13 -13.66
N ARG A 77 -12.48 8.04 -14.76
CA ARG A 77 -12.03 8.60 -16.05
C ARG A 77 -11.96 10.11 -16.04
N GLU A 78 -12.89 10.80 -15.39
CA GLU A 78 -12.82 12.24 -15.16
C GLU A 78 -11.60 12.65 -14.35
N ILE A 79 -11.28 11.89 -13.29
CA ILE A 79 -10.06 12.12 -12.49
C ILE A 79 -8.83 11.98 -13.38
N ALA A 80 -8.75 10.93 -14.19
CA ALA A 80 -7.64 10.73 -15.12
C ALA A 80 -7.51 11.91 -16.11
N ALA A 81 -8.62 12.37 -16.70
CA ALA A 81 -8.64 13.50 -17.62
C ALA A 81 -8.22 14.82 -16.96
N LYS A 82 -8.69 15.11 -15.74
CA LYS A 82 -8.27 16.30 -14.96
C LYS A 82 -6.76 16.36 -14.71
N HIS A 83 -6.09 15.21 -14.71
CA HIS A 83 -4.65 15.11 -14.53
C HIS A 83 -3.88 14.87 -15.83
N SER A 84 -4.56 14.94 -17.01
CA SER A 84 -3.98 14.67 -18.34
C SER A 84 -3.39 13.26 -18.47
N LEU A 85 -4.04 12.26 -17.82
CA LEU A 85 -3.63 10.86 -17.74
C LEU A 85 -4.69 9.91 -18.32
N GLU A 86 -5.58 10.40 -19.18
CA GLU A 86 -6.62 9.61 -19.85
C GLU A 86 -6.08 8.53 -20.80
N HIS A 87 -4.82 8.65 -21.20
CA HIS A 87 -4.12 7.67 -22.03
C HIS A 87 -3.74 6.38 -21.28
N ILE A 88 -3.80 6.39 -19.94
CA ILE A 88 -3.48 5.21 -19.13
C ILE A 88 -4.59 4.16 -19.29
N PRO A 89 -4.23 2.91 -19.65
CA PRO A 89 -5.22 1.85 -19.75
C PRO A 89 -5.79 1.50 -18.37
N ILE A 90 -7.12 1.57 -18.25
CA ILE A 90 -7.86 1.23 -17.03
C ILE A 90 -8.86 0.13 -17.38
N SER A 91 -8.74 -1.00 -16.71
CA SER A 91 -9.74 -2.08 -16.69
C SER A 91 -10.43 -2.12 -15.33
N ASN A 92 -11.66 -2.64 -15.29
CA ASN A 92 -12.48 -2.60 -14.10
C ASN A 92 -12.94 -4.01 -13.75
N VAL A 93 -12.82 -4.38 -12.47
CA VAL A 93 -13.18 -5.70 -11.93
C VAL A 93 -14.15 -5.48 -10.77
N LEU A 94 -15.27 -6.20 -10.82
CA LEU A 94 -16.27 -6.27 -9.75
C LEU A 94 -16.30 -7.69 -9.22
N LEU A 95 -16.07 -7.87 -7.93
CA LEU A 95 -16.11 -9.17 -7.27
C LEU A 95 -16.97 -9.10 -6.01
N SER A 96 -17.44 -10.24 -5.53
CA SER A 96 -18.14 -10.35 -4.25
C SER A 96 -17.25 -10.98 -3.18
N GLY A 97 -17.58 -10.74 -1.90
CA GLY A 97 -16.96 -11.42 -0.77
C GLY A 97 -15.89 -10.62 -0.06
N ASP A 98 -14.84 -11.28 0.43
CA ASP A 98 -13.80 -10.66 1.24
C ASP A 98 -12.78 -9.89 0.39
N LEU A 99 -12.57 -8.62 0.71
CA LEU A 99 -11.68 -7.72 -0.03
C LEU A 99 -10.22 -8.23 -0.06
N VAL A 100 -9.70 -8.64 1.10
CA VAL A 100 -8.29 -9.04 1.24
C VAL A 100 -8.03 -10.32 0.43
N SER A 101 -8.90 -11.30 0.54
CA SER A 101 -8.83 -12.55 -0.22
C SER A 101 -8.87 -12.31 -1.73
N ASN A 102 -9.79 -11.45 -2.19
CA ASN A 102 -9.90 -11.09 -3.60
C ASN A 102 -8.65 -10.37 -4.12
N ILE A 103 -8.07 -9.46 -3.34
CA ILE A 103 -6.81 -8.78 -3.70
C ILE A 103 -5.68 -9.79 -3.85
N ILE A 104 -5.48 -10.68 -2.87
CA ILE A 104 -4.40 -11.68 -2.88
C ILE A 104 -4.56 -12.60 -4.09
N GLN A 105 -5.76 -13.09 -4.35
CA GLN A 105 -6.05 -13.95 -5.50
C GLN A 105 -5.76 -13.25 -6.84
N LEU A 106 -6.17 -11.97 -6.99
CA LEU A 106 -5.89 -11.22 -8.21
C LEU A 106 -4.39 -10.92 -8.38
N VAL A 107 -3.67 -10.65 -7.28
CA VAL A 107 -2.21 -10.45 -7.34
C VAL A 107 -1.53 -11.67 -7.94
N GLU A 108 -1.89 -12.86 -7.50
CA GLU A 108 -1.32 -14.10 -8.00
C GLU A 108 -1.76 -14.41 -9.45
N SER A 109 -3.08 -14.39 -9.71
CA SER A 109 -3.63 -14.83 -11.02
C SER A 109 -3.27 -13.86 -12.15
N GLU A 110 -3.19 -12.56 -11.88
CA GLU A 110 -2.94 -11.54 -12.88
C GLU A 110 -1.47 -11.06 -12.90
N ASN A 111 -0.59 -11.61 -12.04
CA ASN A 111 0.80 -11.20 -11.88
C ASN A 111 0.91 -9.67 -11.62
N ILE A 112 0.17 -9.18 -10.63
CA ILE A 112 0.15 -7.76 -10.25
C ILE A 112 1.50 -7.37 -9.65
N ASN A 113 2.06 -6.25 -10.11
CA ASN A 113 3.33 -5.74 -9.60
C ASN A 113 3.16 -4.85 -8.38
N PHE A 114 2.10 -4.03 -8.39
CA PHE A 114 1.82 -3.05 -7.34
C PHE A 114 0.35 -3.10 -6.95
N VAL A 115 0.08 -2.98 -5.65
CA VAL A 115 -1.26 -2.68 -5.15
C VAL A 115 -1.20 -1.30 -4.52
N ILE A 116 -1.99 -0.37 -5.02
CA ILE A 116 -2.09 0.99 -4.48
C ILE A 116 -3.48 1.16 -3.89
N MET A 117 -3.57 1.47 -2.61
CA MET A 117 -4.84 1.55 -1.92
C MET A 117 -4.86 2.67 -0.87
N GLY A 118 -6.02 3.28 -0.71
CA GLY A 118 -6.25 4.26 0.36
C GLY A 118 -6.21 3.58 1.74
N THR A 119 -5.69 4.28 2.74
CA THR A 119 -5.75 3.85 4.13
C THR A 119 -6.73 4.73 4.89
N SER A 120 -7.79 4.13 5.44
CA SER A 120 -8.77 4.87 6.23
C SER A 120 -8.35 4.96 7.69
N ARG A 121 -8.60 6.12 8.32
CA ARG A 121 -8.47 6.28 9.76
C ARG A 121 -9.60 5.53 10.47
N ALA A 122 -9.28 4.82 11.54
CA ALA A 122 -10.31 4.40 12.47
C ALA A 122 -10.94 5.65 13.10
N SER A 123 -12.28 5.73 13.12
CA SER A 123 -13.02 6.86 13.69
C SER A 123 -12.62 7.07 15.16
N GLY A 124 -12.12 8.26 15.48
CA GLY A 124 -11.79 8.67 16.85
C GLY A 124 -10.30 8.81 17.19
N PHE A 125 -9.39 8.42 16.30
CA PHE A 125 -7.95 8.61 16.51
C PHE A 125 -7.42 9.79 15.68
N LYS A 126 -6.61 10.65 16.31
CA LYS A 126 -5.93 11.79 15.63
C LYS A 126 -4.74 11.33 14.79
N GLU A 127 -4.41 10.06 14.84
CA GLU A 127 -3.17 9.46 14.39
C GLU A 127 -3.45 8.47 13.26
N MET A 128 -2.53 8.34 12.32
CA MET A 128 -2.72 7.55 11.11
C MET A 128 -2.58 6.06 11.42
N PHE A 129 -3.66 5.31 11.23
CA PHE A 129 -3.61 3.86 11.17
C PHE A 129 -3.46 3.41 9.71
N LEU A 130 -2.54 2.50 9.48
CA LEU A 130 -2.64 1.66 8.30
C LEU A 130 -3.90 0.80 8.52
N GLY A 131 -4.96 1.01 7.73
CA GLY A 131 -6.22 0.28 7.92
C GLY A 131 -6.01 -1.22 7.95
N THR A 132 -6.84 -1.95 8.71
CA THR A 132 -6.73 -3.41 8.87
C THR A 132 -6.63 -4.15 7.53
N ASN A 133 -7.39 -3.74 6.53
CA ASN A 133 -7.33 -4.34 5.19
C ASN A 133 -5.96 -4.12 4.54
N THR A 134 -5.40 -2.90 4.60
CA THR A 134 -4.07 -2.60 4.04
C THR A 134 -2.99 -3.41 4.74
N ALA A 135 -3.02 -3.49 6.07
CA ALA A 135 -2.09 -4.31 6.84
C ALA A 135 -2.19 -5.80 6.47
N SER A 136 -3.41 -6.33 6.32
CA SER A 136 -3.65 -7.72 5.92
C SER A 136 -3.15 -8.00 4.49
N VAL A 137 -3.35 -7.06 3.56
CA VAL A 137 -2.82 -7.19 2.19
C VAL A 137 -1.29 -7.14 2.19
N MET A 138 -0.68 -6.24 2.96
CA MET A 138 0.79 -6.15 3.10
C MET A 138 1.42 -7.44 3.63
N THR A 139 0.75 -8.12 4.55
CA THR A 139 1.25 -9.39 5.12
C THR A 139 0.95 -10.60 4.24
N GLY A 140 -0.16 -10.58 3.51
CA GLY A 140 -0.66 -11.71 2.72
C GLY A 140 -0.23 -11.72 1.25
N SER A 141 0.24 -10.59 0.70
CA SER A 141 0.51 -10.45 -0.74
C SER A 141 2.01 -10.40 -1.04
N ASP A 142 2.38 -10.84 -2.23
CA ASP A 142 3.75 -10.78 -2.75
C ASP A 142 4.00 -9.57 -3.67
N ALA A 143 2.98 -8.77 -3.94
CA ALA A 143 3.14 -7.52 -4.66
C ALA A 143 3.73 -6.42 -3.76
N CYS A 144 4.30 -5.38 -4.36
CA CYS A 144 4.63 -4.15 -3.65
C CYS A 144 3.35 -3.41 -3.29
N ILE A 145 3.07 -3.25 -2.00
CA ILE A 145 1.85 -2.61 -1.50
C ILE A 145 2.15 -1.17 -1.12
N ILE A 146 1.34 -0.24 -1.60
CA ILE A 146 1.47 1.19 -1.34
C ILE A 146 0.19 1.70 -0.70
N GLY A 147 0.29 2.06 0.58
CA GLY A 147 -0.79 2.65 1.34
C GLY A 147 -0.78 4.18 1.23
N ILE A 148 -1.87 4.76 0.79
CA ILE A 148 -2.04 6.21 0.60
C ILE A 148 -2.91 6.76 1.73
N PRO A 149 -2.38 7.65 2.59
CA PRO A 149 -3.17 8.29 3.63
C PRO A 149 -4.28 9.20 3.09
N ASP A 150 -5.41 9.26 3.79
CA ASP A 150 -6.61 10.03 3.41
C ASP A 150 -6.34 11.50 3.09
N ASP A 151 -5.44 12.12 3.84
CA ASP A 151 -5.15 13.55 3.79
C ASP A 151 -3.85 13.88 3.04
N SER A 152 -3.25 12.89 2.37
CA SER A 152 -2.08 13.11 1.53
C SER A 152 -2.52 13.63 0.16
N HIS A 153 -1.87 14.68 -0.32
CA HIS A 153 -1.97 15.13 -1.71
C HIS A 153 -0.76 14.67 -2.48
N PHE A 154 -0.96 14.28 -3.74
CA PHE A 154 0.13 13.81 -4.58
C PHE A 154 1.23 14.87 -4.68
N ARG A 155 2.45 14.45 -4.44
CA ARG A 155 3.68 15.21 -4.69
C ARG A 155 4.75 14.25 -5.19
N ASP A 156 5.77 14.79 -5.84
CA ASP A 156 6.90 14.01 -6.29
C ASP A 156 7.61 13.35 -5.10
N ILE A 157 7.93 12.06 -5.28
CA ILE A 157 8.69 11.29 -4.31
C ILE A 157 10.17 11.62 -4.52
N LYS A 158 10.79 12.22 -3.52
CA LYS A 158 12.21 12.60 -3.54
C LYS A 158 13.02 11.88 -2.48
N ARG A 159 12.41 11.52 -1.36
CA ARG A 159 13.06 10.87 -0.23
C ARG A 159 12.27 9.70 0.28
N ILE A 160 12.90 8.55 0.34
CA ILE A 160 12.35 7.30 0.84
C ILE A 160 13.13 6.91 2.09
N CYS A 161 12.46 6.82 3.23
CA CYS A 161 13.04 6.24 4.44
C CYS A 161 12.83 4.73 4.38
N TYR A 162 13.89 3.96 4.53
CA TYR A 162 13.84 2.51 4.63
C TYR A 162 14.29 2.05 6.02
N THR A 163 13.40 1.40 6.78
CA THR A 163 13.75 0.87 8.09
C THR A 163 14.44 -0.49 7.96
N THR A 164 15.51 -0.72 8.71
CA THR A 164 16.27 -1.98 8.63
C THR A 164 16.86 -2.37 9.98
N GLN A 165 16.99 -3.68 10.21
CA GLN A 165 17.81 -4.31 11.23
C GLN A 165 18.99 -5.05 10.61
N PHE A 166 19.26 -4.82 9.32
CA PHE A 166 20.33 -5.40 8.54
C PHE A 166 20.24 -6.93 8.36
N SER A 167 19.02 -7.48 8.25
CA SER A 167 18.84 -8.89 7.89
C SER A 167 19.03 -9.12 6.38
N ASP A 168 19.24 -10.38 5.99
CA ASP A 168 19.41 -10.75 4.58
C ASP A 168 18.13 -10.50 3.76
N GLU A 169 16.96 -10.74 4.35
CA GLU A 169 15.67 -10.48 3.71
C GLU A 169 15.47 -8.98 3.47
N GLU A 170 15.89 -8.14 4.42
CA GLU A 170 15.82 -6.68 4.27
C GLU A 170 16.81 -6.17 3.22
N GLN A 171 17.98 -6.83 3.09
CA GLN A 171 18.93 -6.51 2.04
C GLN A 171 18.32 -6.76 0.65
N GLU A 172 17.62 -7.90 0.49
CA GLU A 172 16.94 -8.22 -0.77
C GLU A 172 15.78 -7.24 -1.05
N ALA A 173 15.00 -6.89 -0.03
CA ALA A 173 13.95 -5.88 -0.16
C ALA A 173 14.53 -4.51 -0.56
N LEU A 174 15.67 -4.09 0.00
CA LEU A 174 16.34 -2.86 -0.40
C LEU A 174 16.79 -2.91 -1.87
N ARG A 175 17.29 -4.06 -2.37
CA ARG A 175 17.60 -4.24 -3.79
C ARG A 175 16.39 -4.04 -4.68
N LYS A 176 15.22 -4.48 -4.26
CA LYS A 176 13.95 -4.29 -4.99
C LYS A 176 13.43 -2.86 -4.90
N LEU A 177 13.79 -2.12 -3.84
CA LEU A 177 13.47 -0.71 -3.68
C LEU A 177 14.29 0.20 -4.63
N LEU A 178 15.54 -0.16 -4.94
CA LEU A 178 16.42 0.65 -5.79
C LEU A 178 15.78 1.06 -7.13
N PRO A 179 15.26 0.12 -7.96
CA PRO A 179 14.65 0.51 -9.23
C PRO A 179 13.40 1.39 -9.06
N ILE A 180 12.71 1.30 -7.92
CA ILE A 180 11.60 2.19 -7.59
C ILE A 180 12.15 3.61 -7.34
N ALA A 181 13.14 3.74 -6.48
CA ALA A 181 13.77 5.01 -6.17
C ALA A 181 14.36 5.68 -7.44
N GLU A 182 15.06 4.92 -8.28
CA GLU A 182 15.60 5.39 -9.55
C GLU A 182 14.51 5.93 -10.48
N LYS A 183 13.37 5.23 -10.59
CA LYS A 183 12.25 5.64 -11.44
C LYS A 183 11.65 6.98 -11.02
N PHE A 184 11.67 7.28 -9.73
CA PHE A 184 11.23 8.57 -9.17
C PHE A 184 12.37 9.58 -9.01
N ASN A 185 13.62 9.21 -9.31
CA ASN A 185 14.83 9.98 -8.99
C ASN A 185 14.91 10.36 -7.51
N ALA A 186 14.51 9.44 -6.64
CA ALA A 186 14.49 9.59 -5.21
C ALA A 186 15.77 9.07 -4.56
N GLU A 187 16.09 9.60 -3.37
CA GLU A 187 17.14 9.12 -2.49
C GLU A 187 16.55 8.17 -1.44
N ILE A 188 17.31 7.16 -1.05
CA ILE A 188 16.93 6.23 0.01
C ILE A 188 17.75 6.53 1.26
N GLU A 189 17.06 6.79 2.35
CA GLU A 189 17.66 6.97 3.68
C GLU A 189 17.32 5.74 4.54
N CYS A 190 18.28 4.81 4.64
CA CYS A 190 18.14 3.65 5.53
C CYS A 190 18.32 4.11 6.96
N ILE A 191 17.39 3.71 7.84
CA ILE A 191 17.50 3.97 9.27
C ILE A 191 17.49 2.67 10.08
N TYR A 192 18.39 2.60 11.01
CA TYR A 192 18.47 1.56 12.02
C TYR A 192 18.27 2.19 13.40
N ILE A 193 17.27 1.72 14.13
CA ILE A 193 17.07 2.13 15.51
C ILE A 193 17.74 1.09 16.42
N GLN A 194 18.85 1.48 17.00
CA GLN A 194 19.59 0.67 17.96
C GLN A 194 18.95 0.82 19.34
N THR A 195 18.40 -0.27 19.86
CA THR A 195 17.89 -0.37 21.23
C THR A 195 18.90 -1.06 22.14
N ASP A 196 18.64 -1.13 23.43
CA ASP A 196 19.45 -1.90 24.38
C ASP A 196 19.42 -3.41 24.11
N GLU A 197 18.40 -3.90 23.36
CA GLU A 197 18.19 -5.32 23.07
C GLU A 197 18.70 -5.75 21.70
N ASN A 198 18.95 -4.79 20.78
CA ASN A 198 19.37 -5.08 19.41
C ASN A 198 20.63 -4.29 19.03
N GLU A 199 21.76 -4.92 19.04
CA GLU A 199 23.00 -4.32 18.55
C GLU A 199 23.47 -5.04 17.28
N VAL A 200 23.63 -4.28 16.20
CA VAL A 200 24.19 -4.79 14.94
C VAL A 200 25.69 -4.50 14.89
N LYS A 201 26.47 -5.52 14.52
CA LYS A 201 27.93 -5.38 14.42
C LYS A 201 28.30 -4.38 13.33
N ASP A 202 29.25 -3.50 13.61
CA ASP A 202 29.73 -2.47 12.68
C ASP A 202 30.16 -3.05 11.32
N VAL A 203 30.69 -4.27 11.28
CA VAL A 203 31.08 -4.93 10.04
C VAL A 203 29.92 -5.19 9.11
N ILE A 204 28.73 -5.49 9.64
CA ILE A 204 27.51 -5.70 8.84
C ILE A 204 27.07 -4.38 8.21
N VAL A 205 27.03 -3.31 9.01
CA VAL A 205 26.70 -1.96 8.53
C VAL A 205 27.71 -1.50 7.46
N ALA A 206 29.01 -1.75 7.68
CA ALA A 206 30.03 -1.40 6.71
C ALA A 206 29.89 -2.17 5.39
N ASN A 207 29.55 -3.46 5.46
CA ASN A 207 29.29 -4.28 4.26
C ASN A 207 28.08 -3.77 3.46
N TRP A 208 26.99 -3.38 4.13
CA TRP A 208 25.85 -2.80 3.44
C TRP A 208 26.20 -1.45 2.79
N LYS A 209 26.93 -0.58 3.49
CA LYS A 209 27.40 0.69 2.93
C LYS A 209 28.22 0.47 1.64
N LEU A 210 29.14 -0.49 1.66
CA LEU A 210 29.95 -0.82 0.48
C LEU A 210 29.11 -1.39 -0.67
N LEU A 211 28.15 -2.28 -0.35
CA LEU A 211 27.30 -2.94 -1.33
C LEU A 211 26.37 -1.95 -2.07
N PHE A 212 25.88 -0.93 -1.37
CA PHE A 212 24.96 0.05 -1.90
C PHE A 212 25.61 1.40 -2.28
N GLU A 213 26.95 1.52 -2.15
CA GLU A 213 27.71 2.72 -2.51
C GLU A 213 27.41 3.28 -3.91
N PRO A 214 27.22 2.45 -4.97
CA PRO A 214 26.90 2.95 -6.30
C PRO A 214 25.53 3.63 -6.43
N HIS A 215 24.69 3.52 -5.42
CA HIS A 215 23.31 4.02 -5.43
C HIS A 215 23.16 5.23 -4.50
N LYS A 216 22.09 6.00 -4.70
CA LYS A 216 21.72 7.12 -3.80
C LYS A 216 21.11 6.58 -2.49
N VAL A 217 21.90 5.85 -1.72
CA VAL A 217 21.50 5.23 -0.45
C VAL A 217 22.39 5.73 0.67
N SER A 218 21.80 6.23 1.74
CA SER A 218 22.49 6.61 2.97
C SER A 218 22.06 5.71 4.13
N PHE A 219 22.89 5.60 5.17
CA PHE A 219 22.65 4.75 6.34
C PHE A 219 22.82 5.56 7.62
N ASN A 220 21.78 5.63 8.41
CA ASN A 220 21.69 6.35 9.66
C ASN A 220 21.40 5.39 10.82
N THR A 221 22.13 5.53 11.91
CA THR A 221 21.89 4.78 13.16
C THR A 221 21.41 5.75 14.23
N ILE A 222 20.27 5.46 14.83
CA ILE A 222 19.67 6.25 15.91
C ILE A 222 19.60 5.38 17.16
N LYS A 223 20.20 5.83 18.26
CA LYS A 223 20.14 5.12 19.55
C LYS A 223 18.87 5.56 20.30
N SER A 224 17.94 4.65 20.49
CA SER A 224 16.69 4.92 21.20
C SER A 224 15.97 3.63 21.54
N ASN A 225 15.37 3.56 22.73
CA ASN A 225 14.45 2.48 23.10
C ASN A 225 13.01 2.75 22.64
N ASN A 226 12.71 3.95 22.16
CA ASN A 226 11.44 4.26 21.53
C ASN A 226 11.61 4.26 20.01
N VAL A 227 11.44 3.08 19.40
CA VAL A 227 11.62 2.84 17.95
C VAL A 227 10.66 3.69 17.13
N GLU A 228 9.40 3.73 17.54
CA GLU A 228 8.31 4.42 16.86
C GLU A 228 8.55 5.93 16.76
N ASP A 229 8.69 6.60 17.91
CA ASP A 229 8.93 8.04 17.94
C ASP A 229 10.19 8.42 17.17
N SER A 230 11.21 7.57 17.21
CA SER A 230 12.46 7.79 16.49
C SER A 230 12.26 7.78 14.98
N ILE A 231 11.46 6.83 14.46
CA ILE A 231 11.10 6.78 13.04
C ILE A 231 10.26 7.98 12.65
N LEU A 232 9.26 8.34 13.45
CA LEU A 232 8.37 9.47 13.19
C LEU A 232 9.12 10.80 13.17
N ASN A 233 10.02 11.01 14.14
CA ASN A 233 10.85 12.21 14.20
C ASN A 233 11.79 12.27 12.99
N PHE A 234 12.43 11.15 12.63
CA PHE A 234 13.28 11.08 11.44
C PHE A 234 12.53 11.43 10.16
N ILE A 235 11.33 10.89 9.97
CA ILE A 235 10.45 11.19 8.83
C ILE A 235 10.14 12.69 8.75
N LYS A 236 9.82 13.29 9.88
CA LYS A 236 9.48 14.72 9.97
C LYS A 236 10.70 15.60 9.71
N ASP A 237 11.81 15.34 10.39
CA ASP A 237 12.99 16.21 10.39
C ASP A 237 13.73 16.17 9.04
N ASN A 238 13.66 15.03 8.33
CA ASN A 238 14.30 14.84 7.03
C ASN A 238 13.35 15.01 5.84
N ASN A 239 12.10 15.45 6.05
CA ASN A 239 11.10 15.64 4.99
C ASN A 239 10.93 14.39 4.12
N ILE A 240 10.85 13.23 4.74
CA ILE A 240 10.63 11.95 4.05
C ILE A 240 9.25 11.95 3.39
N ASP A 241 9.19 11.49 2.14
CA ASP A 241 7.93 11.38 1.38
C ASP A 241 7.29 9.99 1.54
N VAL A 242 8.11 8.95 1.61
CA VAL A 242 7.69 7.55 1.69
C VAL A 242 8.42 6.84 2.81
N LEU A 243 7.70 6.12 3.65
CA LEU A 243 8.26 5.11 4.56
C LEU A 243 8.18 3.75 3.88
N ALA A 244 9.32 3.16 3.60
CA ALA A 244 9.44 1.82 3.04
C ALA A 244 9.89 0.83 4.12
N VAL A 245 9.32 -0.36 4.10
CA VAL A 245 9.61 -1.44 5.05
C VAL A 245 9.63 -2.78 4.32
N ALA A 246 10.50 -3.68 4.74
CA ALA A 246 10.50 -5.04 4.25
C ALA A 246 9.34 -5.84 4.85
N LYS A 247 8.83 -6.83 4.12
CA LYS A 247 7.85 -7.77 4.65
C LYS A 247 8.54 -8.69 5.66
N HIS A 248 8.25 -8.50 6.94
CA HIS A 248 8.69 -9.39 8.00
C HIS A 248 7.61 -10.38 8.41
N LYS A 249 8.00 -11.59 8.78
CA LYS A 249 7.12 -12.53 9.47
C LYS A 249 6.81 -11.97 10.86
N ARG A 250 5.55 -11.59 11.09
CA ARG A 250 4.87 -11.21 12.35
C ARG A 250 5.75 -10.66 13.50
N GLY A 251 5.49 -9.46 13.94
CA GLY A 251 6.05 -8.85 15.17
C GLY A 251 6.47 -7.39 15.03
N PHE A 252 7.28 -7.05 14.05
CA PHE A 252 7.74 -5.68 13.80
C PHE A 252 6.60 -4.76 13.32
N TRP A 253 5.71 -5.29 12.49
CA TRP A 253 4.55 -4.58 11.97
C TRP A 253 3.55 -4.22 13.06
N ASP A 254 3.31 -5.12 14.03
CA ASP A 254 2.34 -4.88 15.09
C ASP A 254 2.75 -3.67 15.94
N SER A 255 4.04 -3.47 16.21
CA SER A 255 4.53 -2.32 16.96
C SER A 255 4.52 -1.01 16.17
N LEU A 256 4.81 -1.05 14.86
CA LEU A 256 4.83 0.14 13.99
C LEU A 256 3.42 0.60 13.58
N PHE A 257 2.47 -0.34 13.43
CA PHE A 257 1.12 -0.01 12.97
C PHE A 257 0.13 0.33 14.09
N HIS A 258 0.46 0.02 15.33
CA HIS A 258 -0.29 0.54 16.49
C HIS A 258 0.03 2.00 16.80
N ALA A 259 1.05 2.53 16.14
CA ALA A 259 1.57 3.85 16.36
C ALA A 259 1.10 4.87 15.34
N SER A 260 1.07 6.12 15.73
CA SER A 260 0.64 7.26 14.94
C SER A 260 1.59 7.62 13.79
N LEU A 261 1.69 6.76 12.78
CA LEU A 261 2.42 7.11 11.57
C LEU A 261 1.79 8.33 10.90
N THR A 262 2.55 9.40 10.83
CA THR A 262 2.15 10.67 10.22
C THR A 262 1.85 10.52 8.72
N LYS A 263 1.14 11.51 8.14
CA LYS A 263 0.69 11.77 6.76
C LYS A 263 1.63 11.39 5.60
N LYS A 264 2.39 10.30 5.71
CA LYS A 264 3.38 9.86 4.71
C LYS A 264 2.97 8.53 4.10
N LEU A 265 3.31 8.37 2.83
CA LEU A 265 3.10 7.11 2.12
C LEU A 265 3.83 5.97 2.83
N ALA A 266 3.14 4.86 3.04
CA ALA A 266 3.77 3.63 3.50
C ALA A 266 3.90 2.64 2.35
N MET A 267 5.08 2.09 2.16
CA MET A 267 5.37 1.11 1.10
C MET A 267 5.92 -0.16 1.74
N ASN A 268 5.31 -1.30 1.41
CA ASN A 268 5.84 -2.61 1.75
C ASN A 268 6.52 -3.23 0.53
N ILE A 269 7.74 -3.70 0.71
CA ILE A 269 8.55 -4.30 -0.35
C ILE A 269 8.81 -5.76 -0.01
N HIS A 270 8.46 -6.61 -0.95
CA HIS A 270 8.54 -8.07 -0.81
C HIS A 270 9.84 -8.62 -1.40
#